data_1eb506cf6725043e96a3ec279e3fa0f0
#
_entry.id   1eb506cf6725043e96a3ec279e3fa0f0
#
_cell.length_a   1.000
_cell.length_b   1.000
_cell.length_c   1.000
_cell.angle_alpha   90.00
_cell.angle_beta   90.00
_cell.angle_gamma   90.00
#
_symmetry.space_group_name_H-M   'P 1'
#
loop_
_entity.id
_entity.type
_entity.pdbx_description
1 polymer ?
#
loop_
_entity_poly.entity_id
_entity_poly.type
_entity_poly.pdbx_seq_one_letter_code
_entity_poly.pdbx_strand_id
1 'polypeptide(L)'
;MAGSQHGRFLVNRRVAARLHTRGVTLVEAMVVVAVLSILTSIAVPSFNTFLGRSSTLGVESEFVNAISFARSEAMRRGVPVAVTAKSPVGGNGFGQGWFIWVDSNANSVFGTGDPVLRAHAAYPADVSLGDGSVTQIYFNQQGYLVGALWQLKACSTNAAGATGYQITITAGGVIDVQDAVSCP
;
A
#
# COMPACT_ATOMS: atom_id res chain seq x y z
N MET A 1 41.23 49.82 67.20
CA MET A 1 39.83 50.15 66.84
C MET A 1 39.33 49.07 65.94
N ALA A 2 38.52 48.13 66.46
CA ALA A 2 38.02 46.97 65.75
C ALA A 2 36.55 47.24 65.31
N GLY A 3 36.32 47.21 64.04
CA GLY A 3 34.97 47.33 63.42
C GLY A 3 34.39 45.95 63.05
N SER A 4 33.41 45.48 63.85
CA SER A 4 32.68 44.26 63.67
C SER A 4 31.63 44.45 62.56
N GLN A 5 31.78 43.73 61.45
CA GLN A 5 30.74 43.63 60.37
C GLN A 5 29.87 42.40 60.60
N HIS A 6 28.62 42.67 61.03
CA HIS A 6 27.60 41.64 61.17
C HIS A 6 27.01 41.33 59.77
N GLY A 7 27.36 40.19 59.17
CA GLY A 7 26.74 39.66 57.98
C GLY A 7 25.35 39.13 58.30
N ARG A 8 24.28 39.77 57.73
CA ARG A 8 22.90 39.27 57.77
C ARG A 8 22.74 38.14 56.73
N PHE A 9 22.63 36.92 57.18
CA PHE A 9 22.18 35.78 56.38
C PHE A 9 20.68 35.93 56.05
N LEU A 10 20.39 36.23 54.77
CA LEU A 10 19.02 36.18 54.24
C LEU A 10 18.67 34.72 53.98
N VAL A 11 17.88 34.13 54.85
CA VAL A 11 17.28 32.81 54.69
C VAL A 11 16.23 32.91 53.59
N ASN A 12 16.59 32.42 52.39
CA ASN A 12 15.65 32.33 51.25
C ASN A 12 14.61 31.23 51.52
N ARG A 13 13.45 31.59 52.01
CA ARG A 13 12.29 30.67 52.16
C ARG A 13 11.78 30.31 50.79
N ARG A 14 12.20 29.16 50.29
CA ARG A 14 11.54 28.54 49.12
C ARG A 14 10.11 28.19 49.51
N VAL A 15 9.14 28.94 48.97
CA VAL A 15 7.73 28.61 49.04
C VAL A 15 7.54 27.40 48.11
N ALA A 16 7.46 26.21 48.71
CA ALA A 16 7.05 25.01 47.99
C ALA A 16 5.60 25.15 47.60
N ALA A 17 5.34 25.47 46.34
CA ALA A 17 3.99 25.43 45.78
C ALA A 17 3.49 23.98 45.87
N ARG A 18 2.54 23.72 46.79
CA ARG A 18 1.84 22.45 46.85
C ARG A 18 0.98 22.33 45.60
N LEU A 19 1.45 21.54 44.65
CA LEU A 19 0.62 21.10 43.55
C LEU A 19 -0.53 20.28 44.15
N HIS A 20 -1.72 20.84 44.10
CA HIS A 20 -2.96 20.12 44.46
C HIS A 20 -3.17 19.04 43.39
N THR A 21 -2.78 17.82 43.64
CA THR A 21 -3.18 16.65 42.88
C THR A 21 -4.65 16.38 43.16
N ARG A 22 -5.55 16.89 42.34
CA ARG A 22 -6.96 16.53 42.38
C ARG A 22 -7.06 15.09 41.89
N GLY A 23 -7.52 14.20 42.74
CA GLY A 23 -7.87 12.84 42.36
C GLY A 23 -9.11 12.85 41.46
N VAL A 24 -9.12 11.97 40.43
CA VAL A 24 -10.29 11.77 39.57
C VAL A 24 -11.35 10.98 40.33
N THR A 25 -12.58 11.39 40.24
CA THR A 25 -13.70 10.66 40.85
C THR A 25 -14.07 9.43 40.05
N LEU A 26 -14.63 8.39 40.68
CA LEU A 26 -15.08 7.18 40.00
C LEU A 26 -16.12 7.50 38.92
N VAL A 27 -17.05 8.43 39.21
CA VAL A 27 -18.06 8.87 38.23
C VAL A 27 -17.42 9.55 37.01
N GLU A 28 -16.43 10.38 37.22
CA GLU A 28 -15.70 11.04 36.11
C GLU A 28 -15.00 10.03 35.21
N ALA A 29 -14.36 9.01 35.81
CA ALA A 29 -13.76 7.92 35.05
C ALA A 29 -14.82 7.13 34.23
N MET A 30 -15.99 6.84 34.82
CA MET A 30 -17.10 6.16 34.13
C MET A 30 -17.62 6.98 32.93
N VAL A 31 -17.77 8.29 33.09
CA VAL A 31 -18.21 9.18 32.00
C VAL A 31 -17.17 9.21 30.87
N VAL A 32 -15.89 9.31 31.20
CA VAL A 32 -14.82 9.30 30.21
C VAL A 32 -14.81 7.99 29.40
N VAL A 33 -14.94 6.84 30.08
CA VAL A 33 -14.99 5.53 29.38
C VAL A 33 -16.24 5.42 28.49
N ALA A 34 -17.39 5.92 28.94
CA ALA A 34 -18.62 5.93 28.16
C ALA A 34 -18.47 6.79 26.90
N VAL A 35 -17.90 7.99 27.00
CA VAL A 35 -17.62 8.85 25.83
C VAL A 35 -16.62 8.22 24.89
N LEU A 36 -15.52 7.66 25.41
CA LEU A 36 -14.53 6.97 24.60
C LEU A 36 -15.13 5.77 23.84
N SER A 37 -16.03 5.01 24.48
CA SER A 37 -16.71 3.88 23.83
C SER A 37 -17.55 4.32 22.63
N ILE A 38 -18.24 5.43 22.73
CA ILE A 38 -19.03 6.00 21.63
C ILE A 38 -18.10 6.47 20.51
N LEU A 39 -17.03 7.19 20.83
CA LEU A 39 -16.08 7.69 19.84
C LEU A 39 -15.37 6.55 19.11
N THR A 40 -14.95 5.51 19.82
CA THR A 40 -14.27 4.36 19.21
C THR A 40 -15.20 3.57 18.29
N SER A 41 -16.49 3.48 18.61
CA SER A 41 -17.46 2.76 17.75
C SER A 41 -17.59 3.37 16.36
N ILE A 42 -17.35 4.66 16.21
CA ILE A 42 -17.39 5.38 14.93
C ILE A 42 -15.99 5.41 14.26
N ALA A 43 -14.93 5.58 15.07
CA ALA A 43 -13.58 5.75 14.57
C ALA A 43 -13.00 4.46 13.98
N VAL A 44 -13.25 3.30 14.61
CA VAL A 44 -12.66 2.02 14.19
C VAL A 44 -13.07 1.60 12.77
N PRO A 45 -14.36 1.62 12.36
CA PRO A 45 -14.74 1.25 10.99
C PRO A 45 -14.12 2.17 9.94
N SER A 46 -14.10 3.48 10.22
CA SER A 46 -13.52 4.47 9.31
C SER A 46 -12.01 4.26 9.12
N PHE A 47 -11.31 3.92 10.20
CA PHE A 47 -9.87 3.65 10.16
C PHE A 47 -9.53 2.38 9.36
N ASN A 48 -10.31 1.31 9.51
CA ASN A 48 -10.12 0.08 8.74
C ASN A 48 -10.31 0.31 7.23
N THR A 49 -11.32 1.09 6.85
CA THR A 49 -11.54 1.47 5.44
C THR A 49 -10.36 2.29 4.89
N PHE A 50 -9.85 3.22 5.68
CA PHE A 50 -8.68 4.02 5.31
C PHE A 50 -7.43 3.16 5.11
N LEU A 51 -7.15 2.22 6.02
CA LEU A 51 -6.01 1.30 5.89
C LEU A 51 -6.14 0.42 4.64
N GLY A 52 -7.31 -0.15 4.40
CA GLY A 52 -7.56 -0.97 3.21
C GLY A 52 -7.35 -0.18 1.90
N ARG A 53 -7.81 1.07 1.84
CA ARG A 53 -7.58 1.93 0.68
C ARG A 53 -6.10 2.28 0.49
N SER A 54 -5.39 2.56 1.57
CA SER A 54 -3.94 2.85 1.53
C SER A 54 -3.13 1.66 1.06
N SER A 55 -3.46 0.45 1.54
CA SER A 55 -2.83 -0.81 1.12
C SER A 55 -3.07 -1.07 -0.37
N THR A 56 -4.31 -0.92 -0.83
CA THR A 56 -4.69 -1.12 -2.25
C THR A 56 -3.98 -0.13 -3.18
N LEU A 57 -3.86 1.15 -2.76
CA LEU A 57 -3.12 2.17 -3.51
C LEU A 57 -1.63 1.82 -3.64
N GLY A 58 -1.03 1.30 -2.57
CA GLY A 58 0.36 0.84 -2.59
C GLY A 58 0.59 -0.27 -3.61
N VAL A 59 -0.29 -1.28 -3.62
CA VAL A 59 -0.24 -2.41 -4.56
C VAL A 59 -0.46 -1.94 -6.00
N GLU A 60 -1.45 -1.08 -6.24
CA GLU A 60 -1.70 -0.49 -7.56
C GLU A 60 -0.47 0.23 -8.10
N SER A 61 0.07 1.17 -7.33
CA SER A 61 1.22 1.98 -7.73
C SER A 61 2.48 1.13 -7.99
N GLU A 62 2.74 0.13 -7.15
CA GLU A 62 3.86 -0.79 -7.34
C GLU A 62 3.69 -1.60 -8.62
N PHE A 63 2.50 -2.12 -8.91
CA PHE A 63 2.24 -2.91 -10.08
C PHE A 63 2.29 -2.08 -11.37
N VAL A 64 1.76 -0.86 -11.37
CA VAL A 64 1.88 0.09 -12.49
C VAL A 64 3.35 0.39 -12.79
N ASN A 65 4.17 0.58 -11.75
CA ASN A 65 5.60 0.76 -11.91
C ASN A 65 6.27 -0.49 -12.51
N ALA A 66 5.84 -1.69 -12.11
CA ALA A 66 6.35 -2.94 -12.66
C ALA A 66 6.02 -3.11 -14.15
N ILE A 67 4.79 -2.78 -14.56
CA ILE A 67 4.36 -2.81 -15.96
C ILE A 67 5.15 -1.79 -16.78
N SER A 68 5.29 -0.57 -16.27
CA SER A 68 6.06 0.51 -16.92
C SER A 68 7.53 0.12 -17.09
N PHE A 69 8.11 -0.54 -16.08
CA PHE A 69 9.46 -1.10 -16.16
C PHE A 69 9.55 -2.18 -17.24
N ALA A 70 8.64 -3.15 -17.27
CA ALA A 70 8.65 -4.21 -18.28
C ALA A 70 8.59 -3.64 -19.71
N ARG A 71 7.70 -2.67 -19.94
CA ARG A 71 7.59 -1.96 -21.21
C ARG A 71 8.89 -1.25 -21.59
N SER A 72 9.48 -0.52 -20.65
CA SER A 72 10.74 0.21 -20.90
C SER A 72 11.91 -0.74 -21.20
N GLU A 73 11.96 -1.90 -20.52
CA GLU A 73 12.97 -2.92 -20.77
C GLU A 73 12.80 -3.58 -22.15
N ALA A 74 11.56 -3.80 -22.60
CA ALA A 74 11.29 -4.30 -23.95
C ALA A 74 11.85 -3.35 -25.00
N MET A 75 11.55 -2.07 -24.90
CA MET A 75 12.07 -1.05 -25.82
C MET A 75 13.59 -0.88 -25.71
N ARG A 76 14.14 -0.90 -24.51
CA ARG A 76 15.58 -0.71 -24.30
C ARG A 76 16.41 -1.87 -24.82
N ARG A 77 15.93 -3.09 -24.68
CA ARG A 77 16.63 -4.31 -25.11
C ARG A 77 16.35 -4.68 -26.57
N GLY A 78 15.27 -4.17 -27.15
CA GLY A 78 14.80 -4.55 -28.47
C GLY A 78 14.34 -6.01 -28.58
N VAL A 79 13.92 -6.59 -27.44
CA VAL A 79 13.36 -7.94 -27.32
C VAL A 79 12.11 -7.91 -26.47
N PRO A 80 11.16 -8.85 -26.65
CA PRO A 80 9.94 -8.85 -25.86
C PRO A 80 10.19 -9.07 -24.36
N VAL A 81 9.32 -8.51 -23.53
CA VAL A 81 9.35 -8.64 -22.06
C VAL A 81 7.94 -8.91 -21.56
N ALA A 82 7.82 -9.86 -20.65
CA ALA A 82 6.54 -10.22 -20.05
C ALA A 82 6.53 -10.01 -18.55
N VAL A 83 5.34 -9.68 -18.02
CA VAL A 83 4.98 -9.77 -16.60
C VAL A 83 4.04 -10.94 -16.45
N THR A 84 4.42 -11.95 -15.68
CA THR A 84 3.66 -13.21 -15.53
C THR A 84 3.31 -13.44 -14.07
N ALA A 85 2.06 -13.81 -13.82
CA ALA A 85 1.58 -14.20 -12.50
C ALA A 85 2.21 -15.53 -12.06
N LYS A 86 2.66 -15.62 -10.82
CA LYS A 86 3.28 -16.84 -10.27
C LYS A 86 2.30 -17.97 -10.04
N SER A 87 1.10 -17.62 -9.59
CA SER A 87 0.05 -18.60 -9.27
C SER A 87 -1.31 -18.01 -9.60
N PRO A 88 -1.76 -18.13 -10.86
CA PRO A 88 -3.03 -17.55 -11.29
C PRO A 88 -4.20 -18.37 -10.75
N VAL A 89 -4.69 -18.04 -9.56
CA VAL A 89 -5.84 -18.69 -8.93
C VAL A 89 -6.96 -17.69 -8.71
N GLY A 90 -8.15 -18.00 -9.26
CA GLY A 90 -9.42 -17.43 -8.86
C GLY A 90 -9.50 -15.91 -8.71
N GLY A 91 -9.38 -15.14 -9.79
CA GLY A 91 -9.59 -13.69 -9.77
C GLY A 91 -8.44 -12.85 -9.21
N ASN A 92 -7.45 -13.46 -8.56
CA ASN A 92 -6.32 -12.78 -7.93
C ASN A 92 -4.98 -13.18 -8.58
N GLY A 93 -4.91 -13.16 -9.91
CA GLY A 93 -3.77 -13.69 -10.65
C GLY A 93 -2.44 -13.11 -10.22
N PHE A 94 -2.29 -11.79 -10.25
CA PHE A 94 -1.06 -11.10 -9.88
C PHE A 94 -0.91 -10.89 -8.37
N GLY A 95 -2.01 -10.97 -7.61
CA GLY A 95 -1.98 -10.85 -6.15
C GLY A 95 -1.17 -11.94 -5.46
N GLN A 96 -1.06 -13.11 -6.08
CA GLN A 96 -0.23 -14.23 -5.57
C GLN A 96 1.26 -14.09 -5.93
N GLY A 97 1.65 -12.92 -6.40
CA GLY A 97 3.00 -12.62 -6.85
C GLY A 97 3.17 -12.72 -8.36
N TRP A 98 4.19 -12.08 -8.84
CA TRP A 98 4.49 -11.98 -10.26
C TRP A 98 6.01 -11.93 -10.50
N PHE A 99 6.41 -12.09 -11.75
CA PHE A 99 7.79 -11.88 -12.18
C PHE A 99 7.84 -11.29 -13.58
N ILE A 100 8.89 -10.52 -13.84
CA ILE A 100 9.19 -9.87 -15.11
C ILE A 100 10.37 -10.60 -15.73
N TRP A 101 10.22 -11.01 -16.96
CA TRP A 101 11.24 -11.78 -17.66
C TRP A 101 11.37 -11.35 -19.12
N VAL A 102 12.55 -11.59 -19.68
CA VAL A 102 12.86 -11.32 -21.08
C VAL A 102 12.61 -12.57 -21.90
N ASP A 103 11.77 -12.46 -22.91
CA ASP A 103 11.55 -13.54 -23.87
C ASP A 103 12.65 -13.52 -24.94
N SER A 104 13.72 -14.26 -24.68
CA SER A 104 14.94 -14.23 -25.52
C SER A 104 14.74 -14.87 -26.87
N ASN A 105 13.78 -15.77 -27.01
CA ASN A 105 13.47 -16.49 -28.26
C ASN A 105 12.14 -16.10 -28.90
N ALA A 106 11.44 -15.12 -28.32
CA ALA A 106 10.17 -14.57 -28.79
C ALA A 106 9.05 -15.63 -28.97
N ASN A 107 9.00 -16.63 -28.07
CA ASN A 107 8.00 -17.69 -28.10
C ASN A 107 6.79 -17.44 -27.15
N SER A 108 6.81 -16.35 -26.40
CA SER A 108 5.79 -15.93 -25.41
C SER A 108 5.61 -16.91 -24.23
N VAL A 109 6.53 -17.82 -24.03
CA VAL A 109 6.50 -18.83 -22.96
C VAL A 109 7.78 -18.75 -22.15
N PHE A 110 7.64 -18.56 -20.83
CA PHE A 110 8.80 -18.55 -19.93
C PHE A 110 9.48 -19.92 -19.91
N GLY A 111 10.78 -19.95 -20.15
CA GLY A 111 11.54 -21.18 -20.25
C GLY A 111 13.01 -21.03 -19.89
N THR A 112 13.76 -22.10 -20.15
CA THR A 112 15.21 -22.14 -19.92
C THR A 112 15.91 -21.16 -20.87
N GLY A 113 16.67 -20.22 -20.30
CA GLY A 113 17.39 -19.20 -21.05
C GLY A 113 16.73 -17.81 -21.04
N ASP A 114 15.52 -17.69 -20.45
CA ASP A 114 14.84 -16.41 -20.30
C ASP A 114 15.20 -15.77 -18.96
N PRO A 115 15.94 -14.65 -18.98
CA PRO A 115 16.37 -14.03 -17.74
C PRO A 115 15.21 -13.34 -17.02
N VAL A 116 15.06 -13.61 -15.73
CA VAL A 116 14.14 -12.89 -14.83
C VAL A 116 14.78 -11.57 -14.42
N LEU A 117 14.10 -10.46 -14.67
CA LEU A 117 14.56 -9.11 -14.35
C LEU A 117 14.14 -8.68 -12.96
N ARG A 118 12.91 -9.00 -12.58
CA ARG A 118 12.32 -8.71 -11.27
C ARG A 118 11.34 -9.80 -10.90
N ALA A 119 11.15 -9.99 -9.59
CA ALA A 119 10.10 -10.84 -9.05
C ALA A 119 9.53 -10.21 -7.78
N HIS A 120 8.23 -10.29 -7.64
CA HIS A 120 7.50 -9.89 -6.44
C HIS A 120 6.87 -11.12 -5.77
N ALA A 121 6.87 -11.13 -4.45
CA ALA A 121 6.16 -12.16 -3.67
C ALA A 121 4.64 -11.91 -3.70
N ALA A 122 3.86 -12.79 -3.10
CA ALA A 122 2.43 -12.53 -2.91
C ALA A 122 2.22 -11.24 -2.10
N TYR A 123 1.21 -10.47 -2.48
CA TYR A 123 0.73 -9.35 -1.69
C TYR A 123 0.03 -9.83 -0.42
N PRO A 124 -0.17 -8.96 0.58
CA PRO A 124 -0.97 -9.31 1.74
C PRO A 124 -2.37 -9.82 1.35
N ALA A 125 -2.93 -10.74 2.14
CA ALA A 125 -4.19 -11.41 1.83
C ALA A 125 -5.42 -10.46 1.83
N ASP A 126 -5.26 -9.26 2.35
CA ASP A 126 -6.28 -8.20 2.37
C ASP A 126 -6.37 -7.40 1.05
N VAL A 127 -5.52 -7.71 0.06
CA VAL A 127 -5.56 -7.08 -1.27
C VAL A 127 -5.58 -8.14 -2.35
N SER A 128 -6.50 -7.99 -3.30
CA SER A 128 -6.53 -8.75 -4.55
C SER A 128 -6.03 -7.89 -5.72
N LEU A 129 -5.34 -8.52 -6.67
CA LEU A 129 -4.86 -7.88 -7.89
C LEU A 129 -5.08 -8.81 -9.08
N GLY A 130 -6.03 -8.49 -9.93
CA GLY A 130 -6.38 -9.28 -11.11
C GLY A 130 -7.83 -9.11 -11.53
N ASP A 131 -8.22 -9.79 -12.60
CA ASP A 131 -9.61 -9.93 -13.06
C ASP A 131 -10.04 -11.40 -13.19
N GLY A 132 -9.11 -12.31 -12.89
CA GLY A 132 -9.31 -13.76 -12.98
C GLY A 132 -8.95 -14.39 -14.34
N SER A 133 -8.80 -13.62 -15.39
CA SER A 133 -8.49 -14.13 -16.74
C SER A 133 -7.06 -13.80 -17.18
N VAL A 134 -6.52 -12.66 -16.77
CA VAL A 134 -5.19 -12.20 -17.16
C VAL A 134 -4.12 -12.83 -16.27
N THR A 135 -3.26 -13.63 -16.88
CA THR A 135 -2.14 -14.28 -16.19
C THR A 135 -0.78 -13.79 -16.68
N GLN A 136 -0.77 -13.08 -17.81
CA GLN A 136 0.45 -12.57 -18.45
C GLN A 136 0.16 -11.27 -19.20
N ILE A 137 1.03 -10.28 -19.01
CA ILE A 137 1.06 -9.02 -19.75
C ILE A 137 2.35 -9.05 -20.57
N TYR A 138 2.25 -8.98 -21.90
CA TYR A 138 3.36 -9.18 -22.80
C TYR A 138 3.56 -7.95 -23.68
N PHE A 139 4.77 -7.40 -23.67
CA PHE A 139 5.18 -6.27 -24.50
C PHE A 139 6.14 -6.74 -25.60
N ASN A 140 5.88 -6.30 -26.83
CA ASN A 140 6.81 -6.51 -27.92
C ASN A 140 8.03 -5.57 -27.81
N GLN A 141 9.00 -5.74 -28.66
CA GLN A 141 10.25 -4.96 -28.70
C GLN A 141 10.06 -3.45 -28.92
N GLN A 142 8.90 -3.02 -29.41
CA GLN A 142 8.54 -1.61 -29.58
C GLN A 142 7.76 -1.06 -28.36
N GLY A 143 7.50 -1.88 -27.35
CA GLY A 143 6.73 -1.51 -26.15
C GLY A 143 5.23 -1.46 -26.35
N TYR A 144 4.70 -2.07 -27.41
CA TYR A 144 3.28 -2.27 -27.61
C TYR A 144 2.82 -3.52 -26.87
N LEU A 145 1.62 -3.44 -26.31
CA LEU A 145 0.97 -4.60 -25.71
C LEU A 145 0.60 -5.62 -26.79
N VAL A 146 0.98 -6.86 -26.61
CA VAL A 146 0.58 -7.95 -27.48
C VAL A 146 -0.73 -8.55 -26.98
N GLY A 147 -1.77 -8.51 -27.81
CA GLY A 147 -3.12 -8.95 -27.47
C GLY A 147 -4.12 -7.82 -27.36
N ALA A 148 -5.23 -8.10 -26.70
CA ALA A 148 -6.30 -7.13 -26.48
C ALA A 148 -5.96 -6.15 -25.35
N LEU A 149 -6.81 -5.15 -25.17
CA LEU A 149 -6.83 -4.30 -23.99
C LEU A 149 -6.91 -5.16 -22.72
N TRP A 150 -6.04 -4.89 -21.75
CA TRP A 150 -6.07 -5.54 -20.43
C TRP A 150 -6.65 -4.61 -19.37
N GLN A 151 -7.56 -5.14 -18.59
CA GLN A 151 -8.14 -4.47 -17.45
C GLN A 151 -7.95 -5.33 -16.20
N LEU A 152 -7.37 -4.76 -15.19
CA LEU A 152 -7.10 -5.40 -13.91
C LEU A 152 -7.66 -4.55 -12.79
N LYS A 153 -8.12 -5.18 -11.72
CA LYS A 153 -8.57 -4.45 -10.52
C LYS A 153 -7.66 -4.75 -9.35
N ALA A 154 -7.31 -3.70 -8.61
CA ALA A 154 -6.71 -3.79 -7.30
C ALA A 154 -7.79 -3.47 -6.26
N CYS A 155 -8.13 -4.43 -5.41
CA CYS A 155 -9.24 -4.33 -4.47
C CYS A 155 -8.83 -4.77 -3.07
N SER A 156 -9.36 -4.08 -2.03
CA SER A 156 -9.27 -4.56 -0.66
C SER A 156 -10.31 -5.64 -0.40
N THR A 157 -9.91 -6.74 0.22
CA THR A 157 -10.80 -7.84 0.62
C THR A 157 -11.46 -7.61 1.99
N ASN A 158 -10.96 -6.64 2.77
CA ASN A 158 -11.40 -6.38 4.14
C ASN A 158 -12.60 -5.43 4.24
N ALA A 159 -13.04 -4.81 3.16
CA ALA A 159 -14.14 -3.86 3.16
C ALA A 159 -15.18 -4.25 2.10
N ALA A 160 -16.27 -4.87 2.53
CA ALA A 160 -17.41 -5.14 1.66
C ALA A 160 -17.93 -3.83 1.05
N GLY A 161 -18.04 -3.77 -0.29
CA GLY A 161 -18.42 -2.55 -1.02
C GLY A 161 -17.30 -1.50 -1.11
N ALA A 162 -16.05 -1.86 -0.82
CA ALA A 162 -14.91 -0.98 -1.02
C ALA A 162 -14.74 -0.63 -2.50
N THR A 163 -14.32 0.60 -2.72
CA THR A 163 -13.84 1.04 -4.01
C THR A 163 -12.35 0.69 -4.14
N GLY A 164 -11.97 0.17 -5.28
CA GLY A 164 -10.60 -0.14 -5.65
C GLY A 164 -10.09 0.72 -6.80
N TYR A 165 -9.02 0.27 -7.41
CA TYR A 165 -8.40 0.88 -8.58
C TYR A 165 -8.52 -0.07 -9.78
N GLN A 166 -8.85 0.48 -10.95
CA GLN A 166 -8.81 -0.25 -12.20
C GLN A 166 -7.62 0.21 -13.01
N ILE A 167 -6.77 -0.72 -13.37
CA ILE A 167 -5.59 -0.51 -14.21
C ILE A 167 -5.95 -0.98 -15.61
N THR A 168 -5.91 -0.09 -16.58
CA THR A 168 -6.18 -0.39 -17.99
C THR A 168 -4.89 -0.22 -18.79
N ILE A 169 -4.54 -1.23 -19.59
CA ILE A 169 -3.38 -1.19 -20.47
C ILE A 169 -3.88 -1.26 -21.90
N THR A 170 -3.68 -0.19 -22.65
CA THR A 170 -4.08 -0.13 -24.06
C THR A 170 -3.10 -0.87 -24.98
N ALA A 171 -3.50 -1.18 -26.20
CA ALA A 171 -2.63 -1.79 -27.21
C ALA A 171 -1.34 -0.97 -27.46
N GLY A 172 -1.41 0.36 -27.34
CA GLY A 172 -0.25 1.25 -27.41
C GLY A 172 0.68 1.18 -26.20
N GLY A 173 0.35 0.35 -25.19
CA GLY A 173 1.10 0.23 -23.94
C GLY A 173 0.91 1.42 -23.00
N VAL A 174 -0.11 2.26 -23.21
CA VAL A 174 -0.48 3.33 -22.29
C VAL A 174 -1.22 2.71 -21.10
N ILE A 175 -0.79 3.08 -19.90
CA ILE A 175 -1.40 2.63 -18.66
C ILE A 175 -2.28 3.78 -18.15
N ASP A 176 -3.55 3.47 -17.94
CA ASP A 176 -4.53 4.37 -17.34
C ASP A 176 -5.02 3.75 -16.03
N VAL A 177 -5.17 4.57 -15.00
CA VAL A 177 -5.63 4.15 -13.68
C VAL A 177 -6.88 4.94 -13.31
N GLN A 178 -7.95 4.23 -13.05
CA GLN A 178 -9.21 4.79 -12.55
C GLN A 178 -9.40 4.41 -11.09
N ASP A 179 -9.69 5.39 -10.25
CA ASP A 179 -10.06 5.19 -8.86
C ASP A 179 -11.56 4.97 -8.67
N ALA A 180 -11.94 4.61 -7.44
CA ALA A 180 -13.33 4.44 -7.03
C ALA A 180 -14.15 3.43 -7.86
N VAL A 181 -13.51 2.41 -8.46
CA VAL A 181 -14.23 1.31 -9.10
C VAL A 181 -14.79 0.34 -8.07
N SER A 182 -15.98 -0.19 -8.35
CA SER A 182 -16.57 -1.20 -7.46
C SER A 182 -15.77 -2.50 -7.49
N CYS A 183 -15.44 -2.99 -6.31
CA CYS A 183 -14.84 -4.30 -6.11
C CYS A 183 -15.89 -5.40 -6.05
N PRO A 184 -15.59 -6.62 -6.52
CA PRO A 184 -16.51 -7.76 -6.46
C PRO A 184 -16.80 -8.20 -5.02
#